data_2a3fed1d932c6e647f4f39d93b7431d1
#
_entry.id   2a3fed1d932c6e647f4f39d93b7431d1
#
_cell.length_a   1.000
_cell.length_b   1.000
_cell.length_c   1.000
_cell.angle_alpha   90.00
_cell.angle_beta   90.00
_cell.angle_gamma   90.00
#
_symmetry.space_group_name_H-M   'P 1'
#
loop_
_entity.id
_entity.type
_entity.pdbx_description
1 polymer ?
#
loop_
_entity_poly.entity_id
_entity_poly.type
_entity_poly.pdbx_seq_one_letter_code
_entity_poly.pdbx_strand_id
1 'polypeptide(L)'
;MSDQPAASSQVDDPYAWEADLYDVTTAGVSEHDVPFYTALAADAGGPVLELGCGTGRVLVPCAAAAGRAAGVDVSPSMLARAAKAATAAGLGDRVELHRDDMRTVRLQQRFPLVTIPFRSLFLLRRDDDWLATLATVRAHLAPGGRFAADVYVPDPEVMAARQDHHGFAGEVRHPDSGQRVVLWEHTSFDPVAQVAHRRRVTEVLDESGLMLERRHRLLDVYFRHPGEVLRLLEAAGFTVDQVFGGFDGRPLDAAAEELVWVAHPG
;
A
#
# COMPACT_ATOMS: atom_id res chain seq x y z
N MET A 1 -38.99 -6.03 23.21
CA MET A 1 -37.58 -6.04 23.54
C MET A 1 -36.97 -7.10 22.65
N SER A 2 -36.53 -6.72 21.45
CA SER A 2 -35.89 -7.59 20.48
C SER A 2 -34.38 -7.51 20.68
N ASP A 3 -33.86 -8.62 21.14
CA ASP A 3 -32.43 -8.87 21.30
C ASP A 3 -31.80 -8.84 19.90
N GLN A 4 -31.15 -7.75 19.56
CA GLN A 4 -30.28 -7.73 18.39
C GLN A 4 -29.01 -8.51 18.78
N PRO A 5 -28.62 -9.54 18.02
CA PRO A 5 -27.35 -10.20 18.28
C PRO A 5 -26.24 -9.16 18.08
N ALA A 6 -25.37 -9.07 19.06
CA ALA A 6 -24.15 -8.27 19.04
C ALA A 6 -23.43 -8.54 17.70
N ALA A 7 -23.08 -7.45 16.99
CA ALA A 7 -22.28 -7.53 15.79
C ALA A 7 -21.05 -8.41 16.08
N SER A 8 -20.94 -9.51 15.35
CA SER A 8 -19.81 -10.40 15.40
C SER A 8 -18.52 -9.61 15.26
N SER A 9 -17.54 -9.92 16.10
CA SER A 9 -16.17 -9.42 16.05
C SER A 9 -15.74 -9.15 14.62
N GLN A 10 -15.52 -7.88 14.29
CA GLN A 10 -14.90 -7.50 13.02
C GLN A 10 -13.66 -8.36 12.85
N VAL A 11 -13.56 -8.98 11.69
CA VAL A 11 -12.44 -9.81 11.27
C VAL A 11 -11.17 -9.00 11.54
N ASP A 12 -10.27 -9.52 12.36
CA ASP A 12 -8.97 -8.92 12.71
C ASP A 12 -8.04 -8.74 11.49
N ASP A 13 -8.56 -8.97 10.28
CA ASP A 13 -7.83 -8.90 9.03
C ASP A 13 -8.65 -8.16 7.96
N PRO A 14 -8.28 -6.90 7.63
CA PRO A 14 -9.00 -6.08 6.65
C PRO A 14 -8.89 -6.61 5.21
N TYR A 15 -7.97 -7.54 4.93
CA TYR A 15 -7.71 -8.12 3.62
C TYR A 15 -8.00 -9.63 3.53
N ALA A 16 -8.62 -10.23 4.56
CA ALA A 16 -8.85 -11.67 4.64
C ALA A 16 -9.48 -12.30 3.37
N TRP A 17 -10.30 -11.53 2.66
CA TRP A 17 -11.07 -11.98 1.51
C TRP A 17 -10.47 -11.61 0.15
N GLU A 18 -9.39 -10.83 0.13
CA GLU A 18 -8.82 -10.30 -1.11
C GLU A 18 -7.31 -10.52 -1.27
N ALA A 19 -6.63 -10.98 -0.22
CA ALA A 19 -5.18 -11.16 -0.26
C ALA A 19 -4.73 -12.09 -1.40
N ASP A 20 -5.55 -13.10 -1.74
CA ASP A 20 -5.31 -14.04 -2.82
C ASP A 20 -5.51 -13.46 -4.23
N LEU A 21 -6.28 -12.38 -4.35
CA LEU A 21 -6.55 -11.69 -5.59
C LEU A 21 -5.79 -10.37 -5.73
N TYR A 22 -5.13 -9.91 -4.63
CA TYR A 22 -4.58 -8.56 -4.56
C TYR A 22 -3.62 -8.26 -5.72
N ASP A 23 -2.64 -9.11 -5.96
CA ASP A 23 -1.63 -8.86 -6.98
C ASP A 23 -2.21 -8.85 -8.40
N VAL A 24 -3.13 -9.78 -8.71
CA VAL A 24 -3.75 -9.83 -10.04
C VAL A 24 -4.75 -8.70 -10.28
N THR A 25 -5.38 -8.17 -9.23
CA THR A 25 -6.32 -7.05 -9.34
C THR A 25 -5.65 -5.68 -9.31
N THR A 26 -4.38 -5.60 -8.92
CA THR A 26 -3.61 -4.36 -8.86
C THR A 26 -2.51 -4.29 -9.92
N ALA A 27 -2.26 -5.36 -10.69
CA ALA A 27 -1.16 -5.47 -11.65
C ALA A 27 -1.07 -4.27 -12.60
N GLY A 28 -2.17 -3.83 -13.20
CA GLY A 28 -2.19 -2.70 -14.14
C GLY A 28 -1.89 -1.31 -13.53
N VAL A 29 -1.85 -1.19 -12.20
CA VAL A 29 -1.62 0.08 -11.50
C VAL A 29 -0.22 0.12 -10.86
N SER A 30 0.40 -1.04 -10.67
CA SER A 30 1.55 -1.24 -9.78
C SER A 30 2.86 -1.62 -10.46
N GLU A 31 2.95 -1.53 -11.80
CA GLU A 31 4.13 -2.06 -12.53
C GLU A 31 5.35 -1.11 -12.48
N HIS A 32 5.14 0.18 -12.20
CA HIS A 32 6.18 1.19 -12.34
C HIS A 32 6.96 1.48 -11.06
N ASP A 33 6.43 1.12 -9.89
CA ASP A 33 7.03 1.43 -8.60
C ASP A 33 8.15 0.44 -8.19
N VAL A 34 8.02 -0.85 -8.52
CA VAL A 34 8.98 -1.88 -8.12
C VAL A 34 10.41 -1.56 -8.59
N PRO A 35 10.68 -1.16 -9.86
CA PRO A 35 12.01 -0.78 -10.29
C PRO A 35 12.61 0.38 -9.49
N PHE A 36 11.80 1.39 -9.15
CA PHE A 36 12.23 2.54 -8.37
C PHE A 36 12.68 2.12 -6.95
N TYR A 37 11.84 1.40 -6.21
CA TYR A 37 12.19 0.95 -4.86
C TYR A 37 13.33 -0.06 -4.86
N THR A 38 13.40 -0.92 -5.86
CA THR A 38 14.50 -1.89 -6.00
C THR A 38 15.84 -1.20 -6.25
N ALA A 39 15.86 -0.14 -7.05
CA ALA A 39 17.07 0.66 -7.25
C ALA A 39 17.53 1.35 -5.95
N LEU A 40 16.60 1.95 -5.19
CA LEU A 40 16.90 2.51 -3.88
C LEU A 40 17.42 1.46 -2.89
N ALA A 41 16.85 0.25 -2.92
CA ALA A 41 17.27 -0.86 -2.07
C ALA A 41 18.68 -1.35 -2.42
N ALA A 42 19.03 -1.45 -3.70
CA ALA A 42 20.38 -1.80 -4.14
C ALA A 42 21.42 -0.78 -3.70
N ASP A 43 21.05 0.51 -3.70
CA ASP A 43 21.93 1.64 -3.33
C ASP A 43 22.02 1.84 -1.80
N ALA A 44 21.11 1.25 -1.03
CA ALA A 44 21.06 1.46 0.42
C ALA A 44 22.23 0.85 1.20
N GLY A 45 22.90 -0.17 0.66
CA GLY A 45 24.05 -0.82 1.28
C GLY A 45 23.74 -1.63 2.54
N GLY A 46 22.49 -2.03 2.76
CA GLY A 46 22.04 -2.82 3.92
C GLY A 46 20.55 -3.15 3.86
N PRO A 47 20.00 -3.79 4.90
CA PRO A 47 18.62 -4.26 4.91
C PRO A 47 17.61 -3.12 4.78
N VAL A 48 16.46 -3.42 4.14
CA VAL A 48 15.36 -2.49 3.95
C VAL A 48 14.21 -2.82 4.90
N LEU A 49 13.52 -1.80 5.42
CA LEU A 49 12.24 -1.94 6.12
C LEU A 49 11.13 -1.41 5.22
N GLU A 50 10.10 -2.22 5.00
CA GLU A 50 8.87 -1.80 4.32
C GLU A 50 7.70 -1.83 5.30
N LEU A 51 7.04 -0.69 5.48
CA LEU A 51 5.84 -0.55 6.30
C LEU A 51 4.59 -0.59 5.39
N GLY A 52 3.62 -1.45 5.74
CA GLY A 52 2.49 -1.78 4.86
C GLY A 52 2.90 -2.68 3.70
N CYS A 53 3.71 -3.72 3.98
CA CYS A 53 4.34 -4.54 2.94
C CYS A 53 3.36 -5.42 2.14
N GLY A 54 2.13 -5.60 2.60
CA GLY A 54 1.10 -6.37 1.91
C GLY A 54 1.55 -7.78 1.53
N THR A 55 1.37 -8.13 0.26
CA THR A 55 1.77 -9.42 -0.33
C THR A 55 3.28 -9.57 -0.57
N GLY A 56 4.07 -8.54 -0.25
CA GLY A 56 5.51 -8.53 -0.49
C GLY A 56 5.91 -8.18 -1.92
N ARG A 57 5.01 -7.61 -2.71
CA ARG A 57 5.22 -7.27 -4.12
C ARG A 57 6.45 -6.36 -4.35
N VAL A 58 6.68 -5.39 -3.47
CA VAL A 58 7.87 -4.52 -3.48
C VAL A 58 8.95 -5.08 -2.56
N LEU A 59 8.58 -5.58 -1.38
CA LEU A 59 9.50 -6.09 -0.37
C LEU A 59 10.42 -7.19 -0.89
N VAL A 60 9.88 -8.17 -1.62
CA VAL A 60 10.66 -9.35 -2.09
C VAL A 60 11.73 -8.95 -3.12
N PRO A 61 11.42 -8.15 -4.18
CA PRO A 61 12.44 -7.59 -5.05
C PRO A 61 13.48 -6.72 -4.32
N CYS A 62 13.06 -5.90 -3.35
CA CYS A 62 13.98 -5.12 -2.53
C CYS A 62 14.89 -6.00 -1.68
N ALA A 63 14.39 -7.11 -1.12
CA ALA A 63 15.21 -8.08 -0.40
C ALA A 63 16.24 -8.77 -1.31
N ALA A 64 15.89 -9.03 -2.57
CA ALA A 64 16.84 -9.56 -3.55
C ALA A 64 17.98 -8.57 -3.84
N ALA A 65 17.66 -7.28 -3.98
CA ALA A 65 18.62 -6.23 -4.30
C ALA A 65 19.51 -5.84 -3.08
N ALA A 66 18.91 -5.71 -1.90
CA ALA A 66 19.58 -5.28 -0.67
C ALA A 66 20.19 -6.45 0.14
N GLY A 67 19.94 -7.68 -0.25
CA GLY A 67 20.36 -8.89 0.46
C GLY A 67 19.41 -9.33 1.58
N ARG A 68 18.72 -8.43 2.27
CA ARG A 68 17.71 -8.70 3.32
C ARG A 68 16.68 -7.59 3.38
N ALA A 69 15.46 -7.93 3.85
CA ALA A 69 14.42 -6.96 4.16
C ALA A 69 13.55 -7.40 5.34
N ALA A 70 12.93 -6.43 6.00
CA ALA A 70 11.87 -6.64 6.98
C ALA A 70 10.59 -5.99 6.47
N GLY A 71 9.46 -6.70 6.57
CA GLY A 71 8.14 -6.21 6.19
C GLY A 71 7.20 -6.16 7.39
N VAL A 72 6.44 -5.10 7.49
CA VAL A 72 5.40 -4.91 8.53
C VAL A 72 4.06 -4.74 7.85
N ASP A 73 3.05 -5.50 8.27
CA ASP A 73 1.66 -5.33 7.85
C ASP A 73 0.71 -5.76 8.97
N VAL A 74 -0.47 -5.15 9.03
CA VAL A 74 -1.50 -5.51 10.02
C VAL A 74 -2.26 -6.79 9.64
N SER A 75 -2.29 -7.12 8.34
CA SER A 75 -3.05 -8.22 7.78
C SER A 75 -2.27 -9.54 7.78
N PRO A 76 -2.70 -10.54 8.56
CA PRO A 76 -2.06 -11.85 8.54
C PRO A 76 -2.21 -12.57 7.19
N SER A 77 -3.29 -12.35 6.44
CA SER A 77 -3.45 -12.96 5.11
C SER A 77 -2.50 -12.36 4.08
N MET A 78 -2.24 -11.05 4.14
CA MET A 78 -1.22 -10.40 3.32
C MET A 78 0.18 -10.94 3.64
N LEU A 79 0.53 -11.01 4.92
CA LEU A 79 1.83 -11.55 5.36
C LEU A 79 2.03 -13.02 4.96
N ALA A 80 0.97 -13.83 4.97
CA ALA A 80 1.04 -15.20 4.48
C ALA A 80 1.37 -15.27 2.97
N ARG A 81 0.83 -14.33 2.17
CA ARG A 81 1.19 -14.19 0.74
C ARG A 81 2.63 -13.71 0.57
N ALA A 82 3.08 -12.74 1.37
CA ALA A 82 4.46 -12.26 1.35
C ALA A 82 5.46 -13.38 1.68
N ALA A 83 5.17 -14.22 2.68
CA ALA A 83 5.98 -15.38 3.02
C ALA A 83 6.05 -16.40 1.88
N LYS A 84 4.91 -16.67 1.21
CA LYS A 84 4.84 -17.55 0.03
C LYS A 84 5.67 -16.98 -1.13
N ALA A 85 5.55 -15.67 -1.40
CA ALA A 85 6.30 -14.99 -2.45
C ALA A 85 7.81 -15.02 -2.16
N ALA A 86 8.24 -14.71 -0.93
CA ALA A 86 9.64 -14.77 -0.51
C ALA A 86 10.22 -16.18 -0.66
N THR A 87 9.47 -17.21 -0.25
CA THR A 87 9.88 -18.63 -0.40
C THR A 87 10.01 -19.01 -1.86
N ALA A 88 9.04 -18.64 -2.70
CA ALA A 88 9.07 -18.92 -4.15
C ALA A 88 10.25 -18.25 -4.86
N ALA A 89 10.68 -17.07 -4.36
CA ALA A 89 11.86 -16.37 -4.85
C ALA A 89 13.19 -16.89 -4.26
N GLY A 90 13.17 -17.91 -3.39
CA GLY A 90 14.36 -18.41 -2.70
C GLY A 90 14.94 -17.44 -1.66
N LEU A 91 14.11 -16.56 -1.12
CA LEU A 91 14.48 -15.49 -0.18
C LEU A 91 13.84 -15.66 1.20
N GLY A 92 13.27 -16.83 1.52
CA GLY A 92 12.57 -17.06 2.79
C GLY A 92 13.39 -16.69 4.03
N ASP A 93 14.70 -17.00 4.04
CA ASP A 93 15.60 -16.66 5.16
C ASP A 93 16.13 -15.20 5.12
N ARG A 94 15.77 -14.44 4.09
CA ARG A 94 16.20 -13.04 3.90
C ARG A 94 15.09 -12.03 4.09
N VAL A 95 13.85 -12.49 4.22
CA VAL A 95 12.66 -11.65 4.44
C VAL A 95 12.09 -11.97 5.81
N GLU A 96 12.13 -11.01 6.70
CA GLU A 96 11.51 -11.08 8.03
C GLU A 96 10.14 -10.37 7.99
N LEU A 97 9.08 -11.02 8.48
CA LEU A 97 7.73 -10.49 8.43
C LEU A 97 7.16 -10.30 9.84
N HIS A 98 6.59 -9.12 10.09
CA HIS A 98 6.02 -8.74 11.38
C HIS A 98 4.57 -8.34 11.22
N ARG A 99 3.68 -8.96 12.00
CA ARG A 99 2.30 -8.50 12.12
C ARG A 99 2.24 -7.37 13.14
N ASP A 100 2.20 -6.13 12.67
CA ASP A 100 2.14 -4.94 13.53
C ASP A 100 1.59 -3.73 12.75
N ASP A 101 1.30 -2.65 13.46
CA ASP A 101 0.81 -1.40 12.90
C ASP A 101 1.99 -0.46 12.60
N MET A 102 2.03 0.10 11.38
CA MET A 102 3.09 1.02 10.94
C MET A 102 3.19 2.29 11.82
N ARG A 103 2.14 2.64 12.56
CA ARG A 103 2.13 3.78 13.47
C ARG A 103 2.89 3.52 14.76
N THR A 104 3.03 2.26 15.18
CA THR A 104 3.46 1.91 16.53
C THR A 104 4.53 0.83 16.61
N VAL A 105 4.83 0.12 15.54
CA VAL A 105 5.81 -0.97 15.51
C VAL A 105 7.16 -0.53 16.10
N ARG A 106 7.83 -1.44 16.80
CA ARG A 106 9.16 -1.23 17.40
C ARG A 106 10.03 -2.45 17.16
N LEU A 107 10.84 -2.37 16.09
CA LEU A 107 11.89 -3.34 15.82
C LEU A 107 13.19 -2.88 16.49
N GLN A 108 14.02 -3.85 16.93
CA GLN A 108 15.31 -3.53 17.57
C GLN A 108 16.38 -3.08 16.55
N GLN A 109 16.15 -3.35 15.28
CA GLN A 109 17.05 -3.03 14.18
C GLN A 109 16.78 -1.65 13.58
N ARG A 110 17.84 -1.00 13.07
CA ARG A 110 17.75 0.20 12.22
C ARG A 110 18.13 -0.14 10.79
N PHE A 111 17.58 0.62 9.86
CA PHE A 111 17.66 0.34 8.44
C PHE A 111 18.20 1.55 7.66
N PRO A 112 19.10 1.36 6.70
CA PRO A 112 19.54 2.44 5.82
C PRO A 112 18.45 2.94 4.87
N LEU A 113 17.42 2.12 4.64
CA LEU A 113 16.25 2.51 3.84
C LEU A 113 14.96 2.03 4.53
N VAL A 114 14.01 2.93 4.70
CA VAL A 114 12.63 2.63 5.08
C VAL A 114 11.72 3.05 3.95
N THR A 115 10.76 2.20 3.57
CA THR A 115 9.81 2.47 2.48
C THR A 115 8.36 2.32 2.90
N ILE A 116 7.46 3.09 2.30
CA ILE A 116 6.00 2.93 2.39
C ILE A 116 5.42 3.06 0.98
N PRO A 117 5.46 1.99 0.19
CA PRO A 117 5.01 2.01 -1.19
C PRO A 117 3.48 1.99 -1.35
N PHE A 118 3.06 2.23 -2.60
CA PHE A 118 1.73 1.98 -3.12
C PHE A 118 0.63 2.67 -2.32
N ARG A 119 0.86 3.95 -1.95
CA ARG A 119 -0.16 4.82 -1.35
C ARG A 119 -0.66 4.33 0.02
N SER A 120 0.09 3.44 0.71
CA SER A 120 -0.31 2.87 2.01
C SER A 120 -0.56 3.96 3.05
N LEU A 121 0.12 5.11 2.95
CA LEU A 121 -0.12 6.28 3.79
C LEU A 121 -1.54 6.86 3.66
N PHE A 122 -2.21 6.70 2.52
CA PHE A 122 -3.58 7.15 2.32
C PHE A 122 -4.64 6.28 3.01
N LEU A 123 -4.25 5.20 3.67
CA LEU A 123 -5.10 4.46 4.60
C LEU A 123 -5.17 5.11 5.99
N LEU A 124 -4.30 6.08 6.25
CA LEU A 124 -4.23 6.82 7.51
C LEU A 124 -5.14 8.05 7.44
N ARG A 125 -6.18 8.05 8.27
CA ARG A 125 -7.23 9.08 8.24
C ARG A 125 -6.74 10.43 8.74
N ARG A 126 -6.00 10.46 9.85
CA ARG A 126 -5.67 11.66 10.61
C ARG A 126 -4.22 12.06 10.43
N ASP A 127 -3.93 13.36 10.58
CA ASP A 127 -2.55 13.87 10.60
C ASP A 127 -1.76 13.27 11.77
N ASP A 128 -2.40 13.04 12.92
CA ASP A 128 -1.77 12.36 14.06
C ASP A 128 -1.29 10.93 13.68
N ASP A 129 -2.05 10.19 12.86
CA ASP A 129 -1.65 8.86 12.38
C ASP A 129 -0.45 8.95 11.43
N TRP A 130 -0.42 9.96 10.55
CA TRP A 130 0.73 10.25 9.70
C TRP A 130 1.98 10.59 10.53
N LEU A 131 1.85 11.52 11.48
CA LEU A 131 2.97 11.92 12.35
C LEU A 131 3.48 10.75 13.20
N ALA A 132 2.60 9.89 13.71
CA ALA A 132 2.99 8.68 14.43
C ALA A 132 3.77 7.70 13.53
N THR A 133 3.30 7.51 12.29
CA THR A 133 3.99 6.69 11.27
C THR A 133 5.36 7.28 10.93
N LEU A 134 5.43 8.58 10.67
CA LEU A 134 6.70 9.25 10.37
C LEU A 134 7.67 9.21 11.56
N ALA A 135 7.17 9.30 12.80
CA ALA A 135 8.00 9.09 14.00
C ALA A 135 8.51 7.64 14.07
N THR A 136 7.70 6.66 13.70
CA THR A 136 8.12 5.27 13.58
C THR A 136 9.19 5.09 12.51
N VAL A 137 9.02 5.69 11.33
CA VAL A 137 10.04 5.71 10.27
C VAL A 137 11.38 6.24 10.81
N ARG A 138 11.36 7.42 11.47
CA ARG A 138 12.58 8.02 12.05
C ARG A 138 13.26 7.13 13.08
N ALA A 139 12.46 6.47 13.92
CA ALA A 139 13.00 5.57 14.96
C ALA A 139 13.73 4.36 14.37
N HIS A 140 13.33 3.93 13.15
CA HIS A 140 13.93 2.78 12.47
C HIS A 140 15.01 3.15 11.45
N LEU A 141 15.19 4.42 11.13
CA LEU A 141 16.28 4.83 10.24
C LEU A 141 17.65 4.75 10.94
N ALA A 142 18.59 4.18 10.24
CA ALA A 142 20.02 4.25 10.62
C ALA A 142 20.54 5.69 10.42
N PRO A 143 21.65 6.08 11.07
CA PRO A 143 22.32 7.35 10.76
C PRO A 143 22.63 7.46 9.26
N GLY A 144 22.18 8.55 8.61
CA GLY A 144 22.29 8.77 7.17
C GLY A 144 21.33 7.94 6.32
N GLY A 145 20.37 7.24 6.95
CA GLY A 145 19.36 6.46 6.25
C GLY A 145 18.31 7.34 5.57
N ARG A 146 17.63 6.77 4.56
CA ARG A 146 16.64 7.45 3.73
C ARG A 146 15.25 6.84 3.91
N PHE A 147 14.24 7.68 3.77
CA PHE A 147 12.83 7.30 3.70
C PHE A 147 12.28 7.60 2.31
N ALA A 148 11.64 6.62 1.69
CA ALA A 148 10.98 6.78 0.40
C ALA A 148 9.54 6.29 0.46
N ALA A 149 8.62 7.05 -0.14
CA ALA A 149 7.23 6.66 -0.24
C ALA A 149 6.55 7.34 -1.44
N ASP A 150 5.34 6.90 -1.74
CA ASP A 150 4.51 7.45 -2.80
C ASP A 150 3.05 7.60 -2.38
N VAL A 151 2.39 8.56 -2.98
CA VAL A 151 0.92 8.70 -2.99
C VAL A 151 0.48 9.23 -4.35
N TYR A 152 -0.77 8.98 -4.75
CA TYR A 152 -1.28 9.62 -5.98
C TYR A 152 -1.56 11.12 -5.76
N VAL A 153 -1.44 11.89 -6.82
CA VAL A 153 -1.87 13.30 -6.82
C VAL A 153 -3.38 13.34 -7.09
N PRO A 154 -4.19 13.92 -6.17
CA PRO A 154 -5.62 14.05 -6.40
C PRO A 154 -5.90 14.98 -7.59
N ASP A 155 -6.55 14.45 -8.62
CA ASP A 155 -6.96 15.19 -9.81
C ASP A 155 -8.48 15.46 -9.75
N PRO A 156 -8.91 16.72 -9.63
CA PRO A 156 -10.31 17.09 -9.54
C PRO A 156 -11.15 16.66 -10.77
N GLU A 157 -10.57 16.65 -11.97
CA GLU A 157 -11.26 16.25 -13.20
C GLU A 157 -11.51 14.73 -13.19
N VAL A 158 -10.50 13.94 -12.81
CA VAL A 158 -10.62 12.49 -12.65
C VAL A 158 -11.61 12.15 -11.53
N MET A 159 -11.57 12.88 -10.41
CA MET A 159 -12.50 12.70 -9.30
C MET A 159 -13.93 13.01 -9.73
N ALA A 160 -14.15 14.11 -10.44
CA ALA A 160 -15.48 14.47 -10.96
C ALA A 160 -16.00 13.45 -11.99
N ALA A 161 -15.16 12.97 -12.89
CA ALA A 161 -15.51 11.97 -13.89
C ALA A 161 -15.84 10.60 -13.27
N ARG A 162 -15.28 10.28 -12.11
CA ARG A 162 -15.50 9.02 -11.38
C ARG A 162 -16.48 9.13 -10.23
N GLN A 163 -17.03 10.33 -9.99
CA GLN A 163 -17.99 10.55 -8.91
C GLN A 163 -19.22 9.67 -9.11
N ASP A 164 -19.54 8.86 -8.09
CA ASP A 164 -20.65 7.90 -8.09
C ASP A 164 -20.66 6.92 -9.29
N HIS A 165 -19.50 6.78 -9.96
CA HIS A 165 -19.38 5.80 -11.03
C HIS A 165 -19.44 4.38 -10.45
N HIS A 166 -20.41 3.59 -10.92
CA HIS A 166 -20.51 2.17 -10.64
C HIS A 166 -20.37 1.41 -11.96
N GLY A 167 -19.34 0.58 -12.07
CA GLY A 167 -19.08 -0.07 -13.33
C GLY A 167 -18.20 -1.31 -13.23
N PHE A 168 -18.13 -2.00 -14.37
CA PHE A 168 -17.23 -3.11 -14.58
C PHE A 168 -15.78 -2.62 -14.47
N ALA A 169 -15.01 -3.23 -13.55
CA ALA A 169 -13.61 -2.87 -13.30
C ALA A 169 -12.62 -3.83 -13.97
N GLY A 170 -13.06 -5.02 -14.32
CA GLY A 170 -12.23 -6.01 -15.01
C GLY A 170 -12.65 -7.44 -14.75
N GLU A 171 -11.97 -8.35 -15.43
CA GLU A 171 -12.07 -9.79 -15.21
C GLU A 171 -10.66 -10.36 -15.09
N VAL A 172 -10.42 -11.18 -14.07
CA VAL A 172 -9.14 -11.87 -13.85
C VAL A 172 -9.39 -13.35 -13.59
N ARG A 173 -8.31 -14.13 -13.58
CA ARG A 173 -8.35 -15.51 -13.10
C ARG A 173 -7.78 -15.59 -11.69
N HIS A 174 -8.48 -16.32 -10.84
CA HIS A 174 -8.02 -16.60 -9.49
C HIS A 174 -6.70 -17.39 -9.55
N PRO A 175 -5.61 -16.91 -8.92
CA PRO A 175 -4.28 -17.49 -9.11
C PRO A 175 -4.15 -18.94 -8.62
N ASP A 176 -4.90 -19.30 -7.58
CA ASP A 176 -4.82 -20.64 -6.98
C ASP A 176 -5.86 -21.61 -7.58
N SER A 177 -7.07 -21.16 -7.92
CA SER A 177 -8.16 -22.06 -8.41
C SER A 177 -8.39 -22.01 -9.91
N GLY A 178 -7.87 -20.99 -10.61
CA GLY A 178 -8.11 -20.76 -12.04
C GLY A 178 -9.53 -20.27 -12.38
N GLN A 179 -10.40 -20.10 -11.40
CA GLN A 179 -11.77 -19.63 -11.60
C GLN A 179 -11.79 -18.22 -12.17
N ARG A 180 -12.86 -17.90 -12.90
CA ARG A 180 -13.10 -16.53 -13.38
C ARG A 180 -13.56 -15.66 -12.24
N VAL A 181 -12.99 -14.46 -12.15
CA VAL A 181 -13.33 -13.46 -11.14
C VAL A 181 -13.68 -12.15 -11.83
N VAL A 182 -14.91 -11.69 -11.65
CA VAL A 182 -15.41 -10.42 -12.19
C VAL A 182 -15.38 -9.36 -11.10
N LEU A 183 -14.85 -8.19 -11.43
CA LEU A 183 -14.67 -7.07 -10.53
C LEU A 183 -15.58 -5.92 -10.92
N TRP A 184 -16.28 -5.39 -9.92
CA TRP A 184 -17.07 -4.17 -10.04
C TRP A 184 -16.55 -3.15 -9.03
N GLU A 185 -16.48 -1.90 -9.42
CA GLU A 185 -16.10 -0.82 -8.53
C GLU A 185 -17.13 0.29 -8.52
N HIS A 186 -17.30 0.85 -7.33
CA HIS A 186 -18.02 2.11 -7.12
C HIS A 186 -17.10 3.00 -6.27
N THR A 187 -16.94 4.25 -6.69
CA THR A 187 -16.17 5.25 -5.95
C THR A 187 -16.98 6.52 -5.85
N SER A 188 -17.08 7.07 -4.64
CA SER A 188 -17.56 8.42 -4.40
C SER A 188 -16.51 9.22 -3.64
N PHE A 189 -16.45 10.54 -3.90
CA PHE A 189 -15.45 11.41 -3.30
C PHE A 189 -16.12 12.47 -2.43
N ASP A 190 -15.59 12.68 -1.24
CA ASP A 190 -15.83 13.86 -0.42
C ASP A 190 -14.56 14.73 -0.46
N PRO A 191 -14.54 15.80 -1.27
CA PRO A 191 -13.36 16.65 -1.40
C PRO A 191 -13.13 17.53 -0.15
N VAL A 192 -14.14 17.74 0.69
CA VAL A 192 -14.00 18.50 1.93
C VAL A 192 -13.36 17.66 3.03
N ALA A 193 -13.83 16.42 3.18
CA ALA A 193 -13.22 15.46 4.10
C ALA A 193 -11.97 14.79 3.52
N GLN A 194 -11.63 15.06 2.26
CA GLN A 194 -10.51 14.46 1.52
C GLN A 194 -10.53 12.92 1.59
N VAL A 195 -11.68 12.33 1.32
CA VAL A 195 -11.85 10.87 1.34
C VAL A 195 -12.49 10.37 0.05
N ALA A 196 -11.96 9.27 -0.46
CA ALA A 196 -12.58 8.45 -1.50
C ALA A 196 -13.17 7.20 -0.86
N HIS A 197 -14.50 7.07 -0.90
CA HIS A 197 -15.22 5.88 -0.47
C HIS A 197 -15.28 4.89 -1.61
N ARG A 198 -14.50 3.84 -1.51
CA ARG A 198 -14.41 2.80 -2.55
C ARG A 198 -15.16 1.55 -2.11
N ARG A 199 -16.05 1.07 -2.98
CA ARG A 199 -16.69 -0.24 -2.84
C ARG A 199 -16.25 -1.11 -3.99
N ARG A 200 -15.63 -2.24 -3.68
CA ARG A 200 -15.35 -3.30 -4.66
C ARG A 200 -16.31 -4.45 -4.43
N VAL A 201 -16.88 -4.98 -5.51
CA VAL A 201 -17.62 -6.23 -5.52
C VAL A 201 -16.82 -7.22 -6.36
N THR A 202 -16.54 -8.36 -5.77
CA THR A 202 -15.82 -9.47 -6.41
C THR A 202 -16.78 -10.64 -6.57
N GLU A 203 -16.96 -11.12 -7.81
CA GLU A 203 -17.82 -12.26 -8.15
C GLU A 203 -16.95 -13.40 -8.68
N VAL A 204 -17.02 -14.57 -8.04
CA VAL A 204 -16.35 -15.79 -8.48
C VAL A 204 -17.32 -16.62 -9.27
N LEU A 205 -16.96 -17.00 -10.50
CA LEU A 205 -17.80 -17.75 -11.42
C LEU A 205 -17.23 -19.15 -11.66
N ASP A 206 -18.12 -20.12 -11.89
CA ASP A 206 -17.76 -21.42 -12.44
C ASP A 206 -17.53 -21.36 -13.96
N GLU A 207 -17.19 -22.51 -14.57
CA GLU A 207 -16.95 -22.63 -16.00
C GLU A 207 -18.19 -22.29 -16.87
N SER A 208 -19.40 -22.49 -16.32
CA SER A 208 -20.67 -22.17 -17.00
C SER A 208 -21.05 -20.68 -16.93
N GLY A 209 -20.35 -19.93 -16.07
CA GLY A 209 -20.66 -18.52 -15.79
C GLY A 209 -21.66 -18.33 -14.65
N LEU A 210 -21.99 -19.41 -13.91
CA LEU A 210 -22.81 -19.28 -12.71
C LEU A 210 -21.97 -18.68 -11.58
N MET A 211 -22.52 -17.70 -10.88
CA MET A 211 -21.89 -17.07 -9.73
C MET A 211 -21.89 -18.02 -8.54
N LEU A 212 -20.68 -18.37 -8.07
CA LEU A 212 -20.45 -19.22 -6.93
C LEU A 212 -20.37 -18.41 -5.63
N GLU A 213 -19.76 -17.23 -5.70
CA GLU A 213 -19.52 -16.39 -4.55
C GLU A 213 -19.54 -14.91 -4.96
N ARG A 214 -20.02 -14.07 -4.05
CA ARG A 214 -19.97 -12.61 -4.18
C ARG A 214 -19.50 -11.99 -2.89
N ARG A 215 -18.48 -11.15 -2.97
CA ARG A 215 -17.86 -10.46 -1.83
C ARG A 215 -17.97 -8.96 -2.01
N HIS A 216 -18.17 -8.23 -0.91
CA HIS A 216 -18.17 -6.78 -0.87
C HIS A 216 -17.06 -6.29 0.04
N ARG A 217 -16.23 -5.39 -0.49
CA ARG A 217 -15.23 -4.66 0.30
C ARG A 217 -15.54 -3.18 0.28
N LEU A 218 -15.44 -2.55 1.45
CA LEU A 218 -15.47 -1.11 1.61
C LEU A 218 -14.07 -0.65 2.02
N LEU A 219 -13.57 0.39 1.38
CA LEU A 219 -12.27 0.97 1.68
C LEU A 219 -12.37 2.48 1.58
N ASP A 220 -12.05 3.17 2.67
CA ASP A 220 -11.86 4.61 2.67
C ASP A 220 -10.39 4.93 2.41
N VAL A 221 -10.14 5.78 1.42
CA VAL A 221 -8.81 6.26 1.05
C VAL A 221 -8.77 7.77 1.32
N TYR A 222 -7.97 8.18 2.29
CA TYR A 222 -7.87 9.56 2.77
C TYR A 222 -6.74 10.28 2.02
N PHE A 223 -7.08 10.90 0.89
CA PHE A 223 -6.10 11.56 0.06
C PHE A 223 -5.66 12.93 0.63
N ARG A 224 -4.44 13.32 0.29
CA ARG A 224 -3.87 14.64 0.61
C ARG A 224 -3.24 15.24 -0.64
N HIS A 225 -3.28 16.55 -0.73
CA HIS A 225 -2.56 17.27 -1.79
C HIS A 225 -1.05 17.30 -1.51
N PRO A 226 -0.21 17.38 -2.56
CA PRO A 226 1.25 17.36 -2.41
C PRO A 226 1.80 18.33 -1.37
N GLY A 227 1.29 19.57 -1.33
CA GLY A 227 1.70 20.56 -0.34
C GLY A 227 1.37 20.20 1.11
N GLU A 228 0.32 19.39 1.36
CA GLU A 228 -0.01 18.89 2.70
C GLU A 228 0.94 17.79 3.11
N VAL A 229 1.25 16.86 2.19
CA VAL A 229 2.21 15.78 2.42
C VAL A 229 3.59 16.35 2.76
N LEU A 230 4.08 17.32 1.98
CA LEU A 230 5.39 17.93 2.22
C LEU A 230 5.44 18.65 3.57
N ARG A 231 4.37 19.35 3.97
CA ARG A 231 4.28 19.97 5.31
C ARG A 231 4.28 18.95 6.45
N LEU A 232 3.64 17.79 6.27
CA LEU A 232 3.67 16.72 7.29
C LEU A 232 5.06 16.11 7.43
N LEU A 233 5.79 15.94 6.32
CA LEU A 233 7.19 15.48 6.36
C LEU A 233 8.07 16.48 7.11
N GLU A 234 7.97 17.77 6.81
CA GLU A 234 8.70 18.85 7.49
C GLU A 234 8.35 18.88 8.99
N ALA A 235 7.05 18.86 9.34
CA ALA A 235 6.59 18.85 10.72
C ALA A 235 7.09 17.62 11.52
N ALA A 236 7.27 16.48 10.85
CA ALA A 236 7.88 15.29 11.42
C ALA A 236 9.42 15.34 11.46
N GLY A 237 10.05 16.44 11.02
CA GLY A 237 11.50 16.67 11.02
C GLY A 237 12.23 15.88 9.93
N PHE A 238 11.63 15.74 8.75
CA PHE A 238 12.28 15.24 7.56
C PHE A 238 12.68 16.41 6.64
N THR A 239 13.84 16.26 6.03
CA THR A 239 14.26 17.06 4.86
C THR A 239 14.02 16.21 3.62
N VAL A 240 13.29 16.76 2.65
CA VAL A 240 13.00 16.10 1.38
C VAL A 240 14.11 16.38 0.40
N ASP A 241 14.82 15.34 -0.03
CA ASP A 241 15.95 15.46 -0.98
C ASP A 241 15.47 15.48 -2.43
N GLN A 242 14.46 14.64 -2.73
CA GLN A 242 13.95 14.43 -4.08
C GLN A 242 12.43 14.33 -4.06
N VAL A 243 11.81 14.96 -5.05
CA VAL A 243 10.37 14.91 -5.31
C VAL A 243 10.15 14.69 -6.79
N PHE A 244 9.30 13.70 -7.12
CA PHE A 244 8.98 13.33 -8.49
C PHE A 244 7.46 13.28 -8.70
N GLY A 245 7.01 13.57 -9.91
CA GLY A 245 5.64 13.42 -10.38
C GLY A 245 5.32 12.02 -10.93
N GLY A 246 6.25 11.09 -10.81
CA GLY A 246 6.13 9.68 -11.21
C GLY A 246 7.41 8.91 -10.93
N PHE A 247 7.33 7.58 -11.03
CA PHE A 247 8.45 6.67 -10.77
C PHE A 247 9.56 6.69 -11.83
N ASP A 248 9.32 7.35 -12.96
CA ASP A 248 10.29 7.61 -14.03
C ASP A 248 11.21 8.82 -13.74
N GLY A 249 11.05 9.47 -12.58
CA GLY A 249 11.83 10.61 -12.17
C GLY A 249 11.40 11.95 -12.80
N ARG A 250 10.24 11.99 -13.47
CA ARG A 250 9.69 13.25 -14.02
C ARG A 250 9.40 14.28 -12.91
N PRO A 251 9.45 15.58 -13.22
CA PRO A 251 9.13 16.62 -12.25
C PRO A 251 7.70 16.53 -11.72
N LEU A 252 7.50 16.97 -10.47
CA LEU A 252 6.17 17.18 -9.91
C LEU A 252 5.60 18.49 -10.50
N ASP A 253 4.73 18.36 -11.49
CA ASP A 253 4.03 19.47 -12.15
C ASP A 253 2.51 19.21 -12.22
N ALA A 254 1.80 20.04 -12.98
CA ALA A 254 0.35 19.94 -13.12
C ALA A 254 -0.14 18.64 -13.80
N ALA A 255 0.74 17.92 -14.48
CA ALA A 255 0.43 16.63 -15.12
C ALA A 255 0.86 15.43 -14.29
N ALA A 256 1.35 15.66 -13.06
CA ALA A 256 1.81 14.59 -12.19
C ALA A 256 0.64 13.74 -11.68
N GLU A 257 0.73 12.44 -11.86
CA GLU A 257 -0.25 11.47 -11.35
C GLU A 257 0.16 10.90 -9.99
N GLU A 258 1.46 10.91 -9.69
CA GLU A 258 2.03 10.43 -8.44
C GLU A 258 2.86 11.54 -7.78
N LEU A 259 2.90 11.51 -6.46
CA LEU A 259 3.88 12.21 -5.64
C LEU A 259 4.80 11.15 -5.04
N VAL A 260 6.01 11.08 -5.55
CA VAL A 260 7.06 10.17 -5.07
C VAL A 260 8.16 10.99 -4.42
N TRP A 261 8.63 10.61 -3.24
CA TRP A 261 9.71 11.34 -2.56
C TRP A 261 10.75 10.45 -1.94
N VAL A 262 11.95 11.03 -1.80
CA VAL A 262 13.04 10.51 -0.98
C VAL A 262 13.44 11.59 0.02
N ALA A 263 13.51 11.24 1.30
CA ALA A 263 13.78 12.16 2.40
C ALA A 263 14.73 11.53 3.43
N HIS A 264 15.35 12.38 4.26
CA HIS A 264 16.16 11.94 5.40
C HIS A 264 15.76 12.72 6.67
N PRO A 265 16.03 12.21 7.87
CA PRO A 265 15.87 12.98 9.11
C PRO A 265 16.73 14.24 9.09
N GLY A 266 16.10 15.41 9.36
CA GLY A 266 16.79 16.69 9.49
C GLY A 266 17.58 16.82 10.80
#